data_95b79525f27e0b35529350229873daf6
#
_entry.id   95b79525f27e0b35529350229873daf6
#
_cell.length_a   1.000
_cell.length_b   1.000
_cell.length_c   1.000
_cell.angle_alpha   90.00
_cell.angle_beta   90.00
_cell.angle_gamma   90.00
#
_symmetry.space_group_name_H-M   'P 1'
#
loop_
_entity.id
_entity.type
_entity.pdbx_description
1 polymer ?
#
loop_
_entity_poly.entity_id
_entity_poly.type
_entity_poly.pdbx_seq_one_letter_code
_entity_poly.pdbx_strand_id
1 'polypeptide(L)'
;MIKYRTLSKEELFSLEDEFKQFLIVNGLHDQEWRALCTEDPNKAQQFIDLFSNLVLEKVYSQVSGLIQIGQDFVSVFLLLEEPWRVYFFRSKDQNLFENINPSNFVEALVRLAPNLQVQIGTKKNTLPKAQAVHELISNGAQIAMQQSIQEFMQHFK
;
A
#
# COMPACT_ATOMS: atom_id res chain seq x y z
N MET A 1 10.02 8.53 -15.80
CA MET A 1 8.56 8.76 -15.69
C MET A 1 8.02 8.03 -14.46
N ILE A 2 7.23 8.71 -13.66
CA ILE A 2 6.64 8.14 -12.46
C ILE A 2 5.53 7.15 -12.85
N LYS A 3 5.62 5.93 -12.30
CA LYS A 3 4.61 4.89 -12.49
C LYS A 3 3.57 4.88 -11.35
N TYR A 4 4.02 5.16 -10.15
CA TYR A 4 3.18 5.18 -8.95
C TYR A 4 3.19 6.55 -8.29
N ARG A 5 4.24 6.83 -7.52
CA ARG A 5 4.51 8.13 -6.90
C ARG A 5 5.99 8.26 -6.62
N THR A 6 6.44 9.49 -6.38
CA THR A 6 7.81 9.72 -5.92
C THR A 6 7.87 9.46 -4.42
N LEU A 7 8.94 8.79 -3.96
CA LEU A 7 9.18 8.61 -2.53
C LEU A 7 9.43 9.97 -1.88
N SER A 8 8.96 10.12 -0.64
CA SER A 8 9.24 11.31 0.15
C SER A 8 10.71 11.36 0.58
N LYS A 9 11.15 12.53 1.05
CA LYS A 9 12.52 12.68 1.59
C LYS A 9 12.78 11.72 2.75
N GLU A 10 11.80 11.52 3.61
CA GLU A 10 11.89 10.62 4.75
C GLU A 10 12.00 9.17 4.30
N GLU A 11 11.22 8.79 3.30
CA GLU A 11 11.29 7.45 2.72
C GLU A 11 12.63 7.20 2.04
N LEU A 12 13.13 8.17 1.27
CA LEU A 12 14.45 8.07 0.63
C LEU A 12 15.56 7.96 1.68
N PHE A 13 15.47 8.73 2.76
CA PHE A 13 16.45 8.67 3.84
C PHE A 13 16.46 7.30 4.51
N SER A 14 15.29 6.73 4.75
CA SER A 14 15.20 5.39 5.36
C SER A 14 15.71 4.29 4.43
N LEU A 15 15.78 4.55 3.12
CA LEU A 15 16.27 3.63 2.10
C LEU A 15 17.61 4.09 1.51
N GLU A 16 18.38 4.85 2.29
CA GLU A 16 19.62 5.48 1.81
C GLU A 16 20.60 4.47 1.22
N ASP A 17 20.82 3.34 1.89
CA ASP A 17 21.75 2.33 1.43
C ASP A 17 21.32 1.71 0.11
N GLU A 18 20.04 1.39 0.00
CA GLU A 18 19.45 0.83 -1.21
C GLU A 18 19.49 1.83 -2.36
N PHE A 19 19.26 3.10 -2.08
CA PHE A 19 19.36 4.15 -3.09
C PHE A 19 20.79 4.33 -3.59
N LYS A 20 21.76 4.30 -2.68
CA LYS A 20 23.19 4.37 -3.06
C LYS A 20 23.57 3.20 -3.96
N GLN A 21 23.14 2.00 -3.65
CA GLN A 21 23.38 0.82 -4.49
C GLN A 21 22.75 0.99 -5.88
N PHE A 22 21.52 1.47 -5.92
CA PHE A 22 20.85 1.78 -7.18
C PHE A 22 21.66 2.76 -8.03
N LEU A 23 22.15 3.84 -7.42
CA LEU A 23 22.93 4.84 -8.13
C LEU A 23 24.25 4.25 -8.66
N ILE A 24 24.95 3.46 -7.85
CA ILE A 24 26.20 2.81 -8.24
C ILE A 24 26.00 1.89 -9.44
N VAL A 25 24.94 1.09 -9.43
CA VAL A 25 24.60 0.22 -10.55
C VAL A 25 24.37 1.03 -11.84
N ASN A 26 23.90 2.27 -11.70
CA ASN A 26 23.68 3.18 -12.83
C ASN A 26 24.90 4.07 -13.11
N GLY A 27 26.07 3.76 -12.54
CA GLY A 27 27.31 4.47 -12.82
C GLY A 27 27.50 5.76 -12.04
N LEU A 28 26.69 6.00 -11.00
CA LEU A 28 26.74 7.23 -10.21
C LEU A 28 27.23 6.93 -8.80
N HIS A 29 28.50 7.25 -8.55
CA HIS A 29 29.05 7.24 -7.21
C HIS A 29 28.72 8.56 -6.50
N ASP A 30 29.11 8.67 -5.23
CA ASP A 30 28.68 9.79 -4.38
C ASP A 30 29.02 11.16 -4.99
N GLN A 31 30.24 11.33 -5.54
CA GLN A 31 30.63 12.58 -6.14
C GLN A 31 29.85 12.90 -7.41
N GLU A 32 29.69 11.93 -8.27
CA GLU A 32 28.91 12.08 -9.51
C GLU A 32 27.45 12.41 -9.22
N TRP A 33 26.88 11.77 -8.17
CA TRP A 33 25.52 12.05 -7.76
C TRP A 33 25.36 13.49 -7.25
N ARG A 34 26.28 13.94 -6.39
CA ARG A 34 26.23 15.32 -5.87
C ARG A 34 26.38 16.35 -7.00
N ALA A 35 27.31 16.10 -7.93
CA ALA A 35 27.49 16.94 -9.09
C ALA A 35 26.23 16.99 -9.96
N LEU A 36 25.59 15.85 -10.18
CA LEU A 36 24.35 15.77 -10.96
C LEU A 36 23.22 16.56 -10.31
N CYS A 37 23.06 16.45 -8.99
CA CYS A 37 22.05 17.21 -8.26
C CYS A 37 22.21 18.72 -8.43
N THR A 38 23.44 19.21 -8.54
CA THR A 38 23.75 20.63 -8.72
C THR A 38 23.64 21.06 -10.17
N GLU A 39 24.20 20.28 -11.10
CA GLU A 39 24.33 20.66 -12.50
C GLU A 39 23.05 20.37 -13.31
N ASP A 40 22.38 19.28 -13.01
CA ASP A 40 21.16 18.88 -13.74
C ASP A 40 20.14 18.28 -12.76
N PRO A 41 19.43 19.13 -11.99
CA PRO A 41 18.43 18.66 -11.01
C PRO A 41 17.31 17.83 -11.63
N ASN A 42 16.94 18.11 -12.88
CA ASN A 42 15.88 17.36 -13.57
C ASN A 42 16.29 15.92 -13.81
N LYS A 43 17.55 15.71 -14.23
CA LYS A 43 18.09 14.37 -14.43
C LYS A 43 18.24 13.63 -13.11
N ALA A 44 18.67 14.33 -12.06
CA ALA A 44 18.72 13.76 -10.71
C ALA A 44 17.33 13.30 -10.26
N GLN A 45 16.30 14.12 -10.51
CA GLN A 45 14.91 13.75 -10.19
C GLN A 45 14.46 12.50 -10.94
N GLN A 46 14.89 12.34 -12.20
CA GLN A 46 14.56 11.13 -12.97
C GLN A 46 15.10 9.86 -12.30
N PHE A 47 16.30 9.91 -11.74
CA PHE A 47 16.85 8.75 -10.99
C PHE A 47 16.07 8.48 -9.72
N ILE A 48 15.62 9.51 -9.01
CA ILE A 48 14.75 9.34 -7.84
C ILE A 48 13.43 8.70 -8.25
N ASP A 49 12.87 9.14 -9.37
CA ASP A 49 11.60 8.58 -9.89
C ASP A 49 11.76 7.11 -10.30
N LEU A 50 12.86 6.76 -10.95
CA LEU A 50 13.14 5.37 -11.32
C LEU A 50 13.30 4.49 -10.08
N PHE A 51 14.05 4.96 -9.09
CA PHE A 51 14.20 4.24 -7.83
C PHE A 51 12.84 4.08 -7.12
N SER A 52 12.05 5.15 -7.08
CA SER A 52 10.71 5.12 -6.50
C SER A 52 9.84 4.06 -7.16
N ASN A 53 9.86 3.97 -8.49
CA ASN A 53 9.11 2.96 -9.23
C ASN A 53 9.54 1.54 -8.84
N LEU A 54 10.85 1.29 -8.72
CA LEU A 54 11.37 -0.02 -8.34
C LEU A 54 10.95 -0.42 -6.93
N VAL A 55 11.07 0.50 -5.97
CA VAL A 55 10.72 0.25 -4.57
C VAL A 55 9.22 -0.05 -4.46
N LEU A 56 8.38 0.78 -5.05
CA LEU A 56 6.94 0.65 -4.93
C LEU A 56 6.41 -0.56 -5.70
N GLU A 57 7.01 -0.91 -6.83
CA GLU A 57 6.68 -2.16 -7.54
C GLU A 57 6.86 -3.36 -6.63
N LYS A 58 7.99 -3.41 -5.92
CA LYS A 58 8.27 -4.50 -4.99
C LYS A 58 7.32 -4.49 -3.80
N VAL A 59 7.13 -3.33 -3.17
CA VAL A 59 6.25 -3.19 -2.01
C VAL A 59 4.83 -3.59 -2.37
N TYR A 60 4.28 -3.03 -3.43
CA TYR A 60 2.89 -3.27 -3.81
C TYR A 60 2.65 -4.71 -4.27
N SER A 61 3.64 -5.35 -4.90
CA SER A 61 3.51 -6.74 -5.31
C SER A 61 3.49 -7.72 -4.15
N GLN A 62 3.99 -7.31 -2.97
CA GLN A 62 4.08 -8.14 -1.77
C GLN A 62 2.98 -7.85 -0.74
N VAL A 63 2.08 -6.92 -1.01
CA VAL A 63 0.99 -6.59 -0.09
C VAL A 63 0.04 -7.78 0.04
N SER A 64 -0.25 -8.17 1.28
CA SER A 64 -1.15 -9.30 1.59
C SER A 64 -2.61 -8.87 1.70
N GLY A 65 -2.86 -7.62 2.06
CA GLY A 65 -4.20 -7.10 2.20
C GLY A 65 -4.24 -5.61 2.33
N LEU A 66 -5.40 -5.07 2.06
CA LEU A 66 -5.70 -3.64 2.15
C LEU A 66 -6.98 -3.45 2.93
N ILE A 67 -7.11 -2.32 3.59
CA ILE A 67 -8.38 -1.91 4.20
C ILE A 67 -8.78 -0.53 3.68
N GLN A 68 -10.07 -0.34 3.52
CA GLN A 68 -10.62 0.96 3.17
C GLN A 68 -11.74 1.29 4.16
N ILE A 69 -11.63 2.42 4.82
CA ILE A 69 -12.52 2.81 5.90
C ILE A 69 -13.33 4.02 5.44
N GLY A 70 -14.66 3.89 5.40
CA GLY A 70 -15.57 4.98 5.14
C GLY A 70 -16.37 5.32 6.40
N GLN A 71 -17.32 6.23 6.26
CA GLN A 71 -18.17 6.61 7.39
C GLN A 71 -19.08 5.47 7.84
N ASP A 72 -19.61 4.72 6.89
CA ASP A 72 -20.59 3.67 7.14
C ASP A 72 -20.13 2.29 6.66
N PHE A 73 -18.88 2.15 6.26
CA PHE A 73 -18.37 0.88 5.78
C PHE A 73 -16.89 0.69 6.11
N VAL A 74 -16.47 -0.56 6.15
CA VAL A 74 -15.06 -0.97 6.11
C VAL A 74 -14.97 -2.11 5.10
N SER A 75 -14.02 -1.98 4.16
CA SER A 75 -13.70 -3.04 3.20
C SER A 75 -12.35 -3.63 3.55
N VAL A 76 -12.27 -4.95 3.57
CA VAL A 76 -11.00 -5.68 3.76
C VAL A 76 -10.75 -6.49 2.50
N PHE A 77 -9.62 -6.20 1.85
CA PHE A 77 -9.20 -6.89 0.62
C PHE A 77 -8.14 -7.91 0.95
N LEU A 78 -8.39 -9.17 0.61
CA LEU A 78 -7.42 -10.25 0.78
C LEU A 78 -6.78 -10.54 -0.56
N LEU A 79 -5.47 -10.32 -0.66
CA LEU A 79 -4.72 -10.28 -1.91
C LEU A 79 -3.83 -11.51 -2.14
N LEU A 80 -3.98 -12.55 -1.34
CA LEU A 80 -3.10 -13.71 -1.39
C LEU A 80 -3.38 -14.61 -2.60
N GLU A 81 -4.60 -14.60 -3.10
CA GLU A 81 -5.03 -15.44 -4.21
C GLU A 81 -5.86 -14.63 -5.20
N GLU A 82 -5.84 -15.05 -6.48
CA GLU A 82 -6.72 -14.49 -7.50
C GLU A 82 -7.93 -15.43 -7.72
N PRO A 83 -9.16 -14.93 -7.80
CA PRO A 83 -9.54 -13.52 -7.60
C PRO A 83 -9.40 -13.11 -6.14
N TRP A 84 -9.18 -11.82 -5.89
CA TRP A 84 -9.12 -11.31 -4.52
C TRP A 84 -10.46 -11.46 -3.84
N ARG A 85 -10.46 -11.80 -2.55
CA ARG A 85 -11.68 -11.76 -1.74
C ARG A 85 -11.80 -10.39 -1.09
N VAL A 86 -13.03 -9.90 -1.04
CA VAL A 86 -13.35 -8.61 -0.43
C VAL A 86 -14.44 -8.83 0.61
N TYR A 87 -14.17 -8.45 1.84
CA TYR A 87 -15.14 -8.45 2.93
C TYR A 87 -15.62 -7.01 3.09
N PHE A 88 -16.93 -6.83 2.97
CA PHE A 88 -17.54 -5.52 3.07
C PHE A 88 -18.43 -5.48 4.31
N PHE A 89 -18.04 -4.66 5.28
CA PHE A 89 -18.74 -4.48 6.54
C PHE A 89 -19.48 -3.16 6.49
N ARG A 90 -20.76 -3.18 6.76
CA ARG A 90 -21.58 -1.98 6.69
C ARG A 90 -22.36 -1.78 7.99
N SER A 91 -22.50 -0.53 8.41
CA SER A 91 -23.31 -0.15 9.55
C SER A 91 -24.17 1.08 9.18
N LYS A 92 -25.37 1.15 9.78
CA LYS A 92 -26.20 2.36 9.70
C LYS A 92 -25.72 3.44 10.68
N ASP A 93 -24.93 3.06 11.67
CA ASP A 93 -24.34 4.00 12.63
C ASP A 93 -23.05 4.59 12.05
N GLN A 94 -23.10 5.86 11.69
CA GLN A 94 -21.99 6.54 11.00
C GLN A 94 -20.74 6.68 11.85
N ASN A 95 -20.85 6.61 13.18
CA ASN A 95 -19.70 6.83 14.05
C ASN A 95 -19.02 5.53 14.49
N LEU A 96 -19.54 4.39 14.07
CA LEU A 96 -19.09 3.08 14.53
C LEU A 96 -17.63 2.79 14.09
N PHE A 97 -17.23 3.29 12.95
CA PHE A 97 -15.91 3.01 12.37
C PHE A 97 -14.90 4.13 12.57
N GLU A 98 -15.25 5.14 13.34
CA GLU A 98 -14.46 6.38 13.48
C GLU A 98 -13.03 6.13 13.95
N ASN A 99 -12.82 5.16 14.84
CA ASN A 99 -11.52 4.88 15.44
C ASN A 99 -10.81 3.66 14.85
N ILE A 100 -11.32 3.13 13.73
CA ILE A 100 -10.70 1.98 13.07
C ILE A 100 -9.55 2.43 12.19
N ASN A 101 -8.44 1.71 12.27
CA ASN A 101 -7.23 1.97 11.49
C ASN A 101 -6.55 0.64 11.14
N PRO A 102 -5.47 0.65 10.32
CA PRO A 102 -4.78 -0.60 9.94
C PRO A 102 -4.20 -1.38 11.12
N SER A 103 -3.98 -0.75 12.27
CA SER A 103 -3.42 -1.41 13.44
C SER A 103 -4.46 -2.13 14.28
N ASN A 104 -5.72 -1.71 14.26
CA ASN A 104 -6.74 -2.21 15.18
C ASN A 104 -7.97 -2.80 14.49
N PHE A 105 -7.99 -2.86 13.14
CA PHE A 105 -9.21 -3.20 12.42
C PHE A 105 -9.71 -4.62 12.71
N VAL A 106 -8.81 -5.58 12.91
CA VAL A 106 -9.21 -6.98 13.16
C VAL A 106 -9.99 -7.07 14.47
N GLU A 107 -9.41 -6.57 15.54
CA GLU A 107 -10.05 -6.56 16.86
C GLU A 107 -11.37 -5.81 16.83
N ALA A 108 -11.38 -4.63 16.21
CA ALA A 108 -12.57 -3.80 16.12
C ALA A 108 -13.68 -4.49 15.33
N LEU A 109 -13.36 -5.11 14.18
CA LEU A 109 -14.35 -5.78 13.36
C LEU A 109 -14.88 -7.05 14.03
N VAL A 110 -14.04 -7.80 14.72
CA VAL A 110 -14.48 -8.97 15.49
C VAL A 110 -15.49 -8.55 16.55
N ARG A 111 -15.20 -7.49 17.29
CA ARG A 111 -16.08 -6.97 18.33
C ARG A 111 -17.40 -6.47 17.76
N LEU A 112 -17.36 -5.79 16.61
CA LEU A 112 -18.53 -5.14 16.02
C LEU A 112 -19.33 -6.03 15.09
N ALA A 113 -18.76 -7.14 14.61
CA ALA A 113 -19.36 -7.99 13.58
C ALA A 113 -20.80 -8.42 13.85
N PRO A 114 -21.20 -8.77 15.11
CA PRO A 114 -22.59 -9.15 15.36
C PRO A 114 -23.62 -8.07 15.02
N ASN A 115 -23.19 -6.80 14.99
CA ASN A 115 -24.06 -5.65 14.72
C ASN A 115 -23.89 -5.10 13.31
N LEU A 116 -23.10 -5.78 12.46
CA LEU A 116 -22.78 -5.31 11.12
C LEU A 116 -23.42 -6.20 10.07
N GLN A 117 -23.73 -5.59 8.93
CA GLN A 117 -24.00 -6.34 7.71
C GLN A 117 -22.67 -6.69 7.06
N VAL A 118 -22.47 -7.96 6.74
CA VAL A 118 -21.23 -8.45 6.13
C VAL A 118 -21.56 -9.06 4.79
N GLN A 119 -20.90 -8.58 3.75
CA GLN A 119 -20.97 -9.15 2.41
C GLN A 119 -19.58 -9.60 2.01
N ILE A 120 -19.48 -10.77 1.39
CA ILE A 120 -18.22 -11.32 0.90
C ILE A 120 -18.35 -11.46 -0.61
N GLY A 121 -17.40 -10.86 -1.31
CA GLY A 121 -17.34 -10.93 -2.76
C GLY A 121 -15.95 -11.23 -3.24
N THR A 122 -15.82 -11.29 -4.56
CA THR A 122 -14.52 -11.45 -5.21
C THR A 122 -14.28 -10.29 -6.14
N LYS A 123 -13.00 -9.92 -6.28
CA LYS A 123 -12.57 -8.90 -7.22
C LYS A 123 -11.56 -9.50 -8.17
N LYS A 124 -11.93 -9.54 -9.45
CA LYS A 124 -11.02 -9.99 -10.50
C LYS A 124 -10.27 -8.78 -11.06
N ASN A 125 -8.95 -8.87 -11.08
CA ASN A 125 -8.12 -7.76 -11.53
C ASN A 125 -7.78 -7.92 -13.01
N THR A 126 -7.88 -6.82 -13.76
CA THR A 126 -7.44 -6.73 -15.15
C THR A 126 -6.02 -6.18 -15.25
N LEU A 127 -5.52 -5.59 -14.16
CA LEU A 127 -4.19 -5.01 -14.07
C LEU A 127 -3.24 -5.91 -13.28
N PRO A 128 -1.93 -5.81 -13.50
CA PRO A 128 -0.96 -6.44 -12.62
C PRO A 128 -1.17 -6.01 -11.16
N LYS A 129 -0.82 -6.89 -10.23
CA LYS A 129 -1.10 -6.70 -8.80
C LYS A 129 -0.63 -5.35 -8.27
N ALA A 130 0.62 -4.97 -8.56
CA ALA A 130 1.17 -3.70 -8.05
C ALA A 130 0.35 -2.49 -8.52
N GLN A 131 -0.09 -2.49 -9.77
CA GLN A 131 -0.93 -1.41 -10.31
C GLN A 131 -2.31 -1.40 -9.66
N ALA A 132 -2.91 -2.57 -9.49
CA ALA A 132 -4.22 -2.68 -8.84
C ALA A 132 -4.17 -2.21 -7.38
N VAL A 133 -3.10 -2.56 -6.65
CA VAL A 133 -2.86 -2.07 -5.29
C VAL A 133 -2.73 -0.55 -5.29
N HIS A 134 -1.96 0.00 -6.21
CA HIS A 134 -1.77 1.44 -6.32
C HIS A 134 -3.10 2.17 -6.55
N GLU A 135 -3.96 1.65 -7.42
CA GLU A 135 -5.28 2.24 -7.66
C GLU A 135 -6.13 2.28 -6.39
N LEU A 136 -6.15 1.18 -5.64
CA LEU A 136 -6.93 1.14 -4.39
C LEU A 136 -6.38 2.13 -3.36
N ILE A 137 -5.06 2.24 -3.25
CA ILE A 137 -4.43 3.20 -2.34
C ILE A 137 -4.75 4.63 -2.77
N SER A 138 -4.74 4.91 -4.06
CA SER A 138 -5.10 6.24 -4.60
C SER A 138 -6.56 6.60 -4.29
N ASN A 139 -7.42 5.60 -4.09
CA ASN A 139 -8.83 5.79 -3.74
C ASN A 139 -9.08 5.69 -2.22
N GLY A 140 -8.04 5.71 -1.41
CA GLY A 140 -8.15 5.79 0.04
C GLY A 140 -7.88 4.50 0.80
N ALA A 141 -7.58 3.40 0.13
CA ALA A 141 -7.22 2.17 0.82
C ALA A 141 -5.86 2.30 1.49
N GLN A 142 -5.67 1.58 2.58
CA GLN A 142 -4.44 1.55 3.35
C GLN A 142 -3.90 0.13 3.42
N ILE A 143 -2.57 0.01 3.43
CA ILE A 143 -1.91 -1.30 3.51
C ILE A 143 -2.10 -1.87 4.91
N ALA A 144 -2.59 -3.11 4.98
CA ALA A 144 -2.66 -3.87 6.21
C ALA A 144 -1.41 -4.74 6.36
N MET A 145 -0.92 -4.88 7.59
CA MET A 145 0.23 -5.74 7.89
C MET A 145 -0.15 -7.21 7.63
N GLN A 146 0.83 -7.98 7.17
CA GLN A 146 0.62 -9.41 6.90
C GLN A 146 0.07 -10.14 8.12
N GLN A 147 0.61 -9.84 9.30
CA GLN A 147 0.16 -10.45 10.55
C GLN A 147 -1.32 -10.15 10.81
N SER A 148 -1.75 -8.92 10.59
CA SER A 148 -3.16 -8.52 10.76
C SER A 148 -4.07 -9.24 9.77
N ILE A 149 -3.62 -9.43 8.54
CA ILE A 149 -4.38 -10.18 7.54
C ILE A 149 -4.50 -11.66 7.95
N GLN A 150 -3.44 -12.26 8.50
CA GLN A 150 -3.49 -13.64 9.00
C GLN A 150 -4.49 -13.76 10.15
N GLU A 151 -4.48 -12.81 11.10
CA GLU A 151 -5.45 -12.76 12.19
C GLU A 151 -6.88 -12.63 11.66
N PHE A 152 -7.08 -11.72 10.70
CA PHE A 152 -8.38 -11.52 10.07
C PHE A 152 -8.92 -12.84 9.48
N MET A 153 -8.08 -13.56 8.74
CA MET A 153 -8.46 -14.82 8.12
C MET A 153 -8.78 -15.91 9.12
N GLN A 154 -8.22 -15.85 10.34
CA GLN A 154 -8.58 -16.79 11.42
C GLN A 154 -9.99 -16.54 11.97
N HIS A 155 -10.41 -15.29 12.01
CA HIS A 155 -11.71 -14.90 12.57
C HIS A 155 -12.83 -14.88 11.53
N PHE A 156 -12.52 -14.58 10.27
CA PHE A 156 -13.48 -14.44 9.19
C PHE A 156 -13.16 -15.44 8.08
N LYS A 157 -13.91 -16.52 8.03
CA LYS A 157 -13.72 -17.55 7.00
C LYS A 157 -14.86 -17.54 5.99
#